data_81cfe0c89224f8ecb06db506a6011584
#
_entry.id   81cfe0c89224f8ecb06db506a6011584
#
_cell.length_a   1.000
_cell.length_b   1.000
_cell.length_c   1.000
_cell.angle_alpha   90.00
_cell.angle_beta   90.00
_cell.angle_gamma   90.00
#
_symmetry.space_group_name_H-M   'P 1'
#
loop_
_entity.id
_entity.type
_entity.pdbx_description
1 polymer ?
#
loop_
_entity_poly.entity_id
_entity_poly.type
_entity_poly.pdbx_seq_one_letter_code
_entity_poly.pdbx_strand_id
1 'polypeptide(L)'
;MPHLSSDPIDQIAPLEALLELPRSASEDSLEDFLITVAETVCRTADVSTVVLNLYRPAWDDYEAALVIGDVASVEVLTGSTEPRSSFTRIFSEAEQLLPGVFFITEESGFWEDLGTVFTPEPTPNEAPDAWKAGDGLLVFLSGADGRPLGLISFDDPASGLRPSFQQLRLIRAICAHAEAALETAHRTEAAAENARILSLLLTIGPSMSTCETARDLLEMAASVVVPQLGFERFAGYLVCDGALVLNTTRGWVDPAPLPRTLAVSEIEALLTPSLEQAGCFLGAAAPQFAADGAAGEDRSRRNGRGATAWDEHCLVIPCRGGGRELHGLVVIEDPVDRLLPTLDRRRAVALLVDQVAAGLVAVDQRERLHHLATHDALTGVRNRRGLDETVAAHREVALLVCDLDHFKEINDRYGHARGDEVLAGFGVLLRELSRDSDVPMRLGGEEFCMILPQTDREGAVRAAERLRVAARERLGELVPGGLTVSIGVAATASGVLDARSLMSEADRGLYAAKAAGRNRSVLVDGDDRS
;
A
#
# COMPACT_ATOMS: atom_id res chain seq x y z
N MET A 1 -76.58 -15.20 7.03
CA MET A 1 -75.70 -15.64 5.92
C MET A 1 -74.66 -14.57 5.74
N PRO A 2 -73.42 -14.73 6.20
CA PRO A 2 -72.37 -13.81 5.93
C PRO A 2 -71.66 -14.21 4.62
N HIS A 3 -71.33 -13.22 3.83
CA HIS A 3 -70.59 -13.35 2.58
C HIS A 3 -69.14 -13.80 2.84
N LEU A 4 -68.87 -15.04 2.51
CA LEU A 4 -67.54 -15.53 2.19
C LEU A 4 -67.27 -15.19 0.72
N SER A 5 -66.34 -14.34 0.45
CA SER A 5 -65.54 -14.40 -0.81
C SER A 5 -64.35 -13.50 -0.74
N SER A 6 -63.22 -13.98 -0.36
CA SER A 6 -61.98 -13.67 -0.98
C SER A 6 -61.42 -14.98 -1.49
N ASP A 7 -61.27 -15.07 -2.78
CA ASP A 7 -60.78 -16.25 -3.49
C ASP A 7 -59.36 -16.58 -3.03
N PRO A 8 -59.07 -17.85 -2.70
CA PRO A 8 -57.69 -18.25 -2.32
C PRO A 8 -56.68 -18.08 -3.45
N ILE A 9 -57.13 -17.83 -4.68
CA ILE A 9 -56.29 -17.67 -5.86
C ILE A 9 -55.61 -16.29 -5.89
N ASP A 10 -56.25 -15.24 -5.37
CA ASP A 10 -55.63 -13.88 -5.29
C ASP A 10 -54.50 -13.75 -4.27
N GLN A 11 -54.36 -14.69 -3.34
CA GLN A 11 -53.32 -14.70 -2.31
C GLN A 11 -52.03 -15.44 -2.75
N ILE A 12 -52.07 -16.20 -3.84
CA ILE A 12 -50.94 -17.00 -4.36
C ILE A 12 -50.13 -16.20 -5.40
N ALA A 13 -50.77 -15.33 -6.17
CA ALA A 13 -50.12 -14.53 -7.20
C ALA A 13 -48.92 -13.64 -6.72
N PRO A 14 -48.96 -13.03 -5.54
CA PRO A 14 -47.80 -12.29 -5.00
C PRO A 14 -46.60 -13.16 -4.63
N LEU A 15 -46.85 -14.40 -4.20
CA LEU A 15 -45.81 -15.37 -3.86
C LEU A 15 -45.16 -16.00 -5.11
N GLU A 16 -45.97 -16.20 -6.17
CA GLU A 16 -45.47 -16.69 -7.46
C GLU A 16 -44.55 -15.65 -8.12
N ALA A 17 -44.85 -14.35 -8.01
CA ALA A 17 -44.00 -13.27 -8.51
C ALA A 17 -42.62 -13.22 -7.84
N LEU A 18 -42.51 -13.55 -6.53
CA LEU A 18 -41.25 -13.66 -5.80
C LEU A 18 -40.41 -14.89 -6.20
N LEU A 19 -41.04 -15.95 -6.68
CA LEU A 19 -40.38 -17.18 -7.13
C LEU A 19 -39.77 -17.05 -8.54
N GLU A 20 -40.23 -16.09 -9.33
CA GLU A 20 -39.81 -15.87 -10.73
C GLU A 20 -38.61 -14.87 -10.84
N LEU A 21 -38.20 -14.22 -9.75
CA LEU A 21 -37.12 -13.28 -9.79
C LEU A 21 -35.76 -13.96 -10.01
N PRO A 22 -34.86 -13.38 -10.84
CA PRO A 22 -33.60 -13.99 -11.21
C PRO A 22 -32.70 -14.15 -9.99
N ARG A 23 -32.12 -15.33 -9.78
CA ARG A 23 -31.20 -15.69 -8.70
C ARG A 23 -29.78 -15.14 -8.90
N SER A 24 -29.55 -14.27 -9.89
CA SER A 24 -28.26 -13.64 -10.17
C SER A 24 -28.36 -12.14 -9.94
N ALA A 25 -27.92 -11.68 -8.79
CA ALA A 25 -27.95 -10.27 -8.42
C ALA A 25 -26.68 -9.53 -8.89
N SER A 26 -26.86 -8.58 -9.82
CA SER A 26 -26.06 -7.34 -9.88
C SER A 26 -26.63 -6.36 -8.84
N GLU A 27 -25.89 -5.30 -8.45
CA GLU A 27 -26.40 -4.29 -7.49
C GLU A 27 -27.78 -3.74 -7.89
N ASP A 28 -27.97 -3.41 -9.17
CA ASP A 28 -29.26 -2.96 -9.74
C ASP A 28 -30.38 -3.98 -9.52
N SER A 29 -30.07 -5.28 -9.56
CA SER A 29 -31.08 -6.35 -9.39
C SER A 29 -31.46 -6.60 -7.92
N LEU A 30 -30.60 -6.23 -6.95
CA LEU A 30 -30.92 -6.32 -5.52
C LEU A 30 -31.88 -5.20 -5.11
N GLU A 31 -31.64 -3.98 -5.57
CA GLU A 31 -32.53 -2.84 -5.31
C GLU A 31 -33.93 -3.09 -5.87
N ASP A 32 -34.04 -3.49 -7.14
CA ASP A 32 -35.32 -3.87 -7.76
C ASP A 32 -36.03 -5.00 -7.02
N PHE A 33 -35.26 -5.99 -6.53
CA PHE A 33 -35.79 -7.07 -5.72
C PHE A 33 -36.34 -6.58 -4.40
N LEU A 34 -35.61 -5.73 -3.67
CA LEU A 34 -36.05 -5.17 -2.38
C LEU A 34 -37.28 -4.28 -2.54
N ILE A 35 -37.37 -3.52 -3.64
CA ILE A 35 -38.58 -2.76 -4.01
C ILE A 35 -39.77 -3.72 -4.17
N THR A 36 -39.60 -4.79 -4.94
CA THR A 36 -40.65 -5.80 -5.15
C THR A 36 -41.06 -6.47 -3.84
N VAL A 37 -40.11 -6.77 -2.95
CA VAL A 37 -40.41 -7.31 -1.60
C VAL A 37 -41.27 -6.32 -0.83
N ALA A 38 -40.86 -5.06 -0.75
CA ALA A 38 -41.56 -4.02 -0.01
C ALA A 38 -42.99 -3.79 -0.56
N GLU A 39 -43.15 -3.68 -1.89
CA GLU A 39 -44.46 -3.56 -2.54
C GLU A 39 -45.36 -4.79 -2.28
N THR A 40 -44.76 -5.98 -2.29
CA THR A 40 -45.53 -7.23 -2.04
C THR A 40 -46.00 -7.27 -0.59
N VAL A 41 -45.15 -6.81 0.35
CA VAL A 41 -45.53 -6.71 1.74
C VAL A 41 -46.64 -5.67 1.93
N CYS A 42 -46.54 -4.46 1.33
CA CYS A 42 -47.58 -3.44 1.37
C CYS A 42 -48.94 -4.04 1.01
N ARG A 43 -49.03 -4.75 -0.11
CA ARG A 43 -50.25 -5.38 -0.57
C ARG A 43 -50.74 -6.51 0.33
N THR A 44 -49.82 -7.32 0.86
CA THR A 44 -50.13 -8.51 1.65
C THR A 44 -50.53 -8.16 3.07
N ALA A 45 -49.85 -7.19 3.66
CA ALA A 45 -50.10 -6.70 5.03
C ALA A 45 -51.24 -5.68 5.05
N ASP A 46 -51.70 -5.20 3.89
CA ASP A 46 -52.66 -4.10 3.79
C ASP A 46 -52.19 -2.81 4.49
N VAL A 47 -50.87 -2.52 4.36
CA VAL A 47 -50.22 -1.34 4.99
C VAL A 47 -49.89 -0.30 3.95
N SER A 48 -49.97 0.98 4.35
CA SER A 48 -49.71 2.13 3.46
C SER A 48 -48.25 2.53 3.47
N THR A 49 -47.55 2.29 4.60
CA THR A 49 -46.16 2.69 4.79
C THR A 49 -45.27 1.51 5.13
N VAL A 50 -44.19 1.35 4.37
CA VAL A 50 -43.14 0.32 4.60
C VAL A 50 -41.77 1.00 4.49
N VAL A 51 -40.93 0.82 5.48
CA VAL A 51 -39.55 1.30 5.47
C VAL A 51 -38.60 0.13 5.59
N LEU A 52 -37.76 -0.05 4.59
CA LEU A 52 -36.66 -1.01 4.63
C LEU A 52 -35.39 -0.29 5.08
N ASN A 53 -34.90 -0.65 6.24
CA ASN A 53 -33.66 -0.13 6.81
C ASN A 53 -32.56 -1.17 6.65
N LEU A 54 -31.45 -0.82 6.04
CA LEU A 54 -30.28 -1.67 5.91
C LEU A 54 -29.29 -1.41 7.04
N TYR A 55 -28.75 -2.48 7.60
CA TYR A 55 -27.73 -2.36 8.65
C TYR A 55 -26.37 -1.98 8.09
N ARG A 56 -25.75 -0.96 8.68
CA ARG A 56 -24.41 -0.50 8.34
C ARG A 56 -23.40 -0.87 9.42
N PRO A 57 -22.58 -1.92 9.19
CA PRO A 57 -21.66 -2.44 10.21
C PRO A 57 -20.63 -1.41 10.68
N ALA A 58 -20.18 -0.50 9.79
CA ALA A 58 -19.20 0.52 10.12
C ALA A 58 -19.73 1.57 11.13
N TRP A 59 -21.04 1.80 11.14
CA TRP A 59 -21.68 2.82 11.97
C TRP A 59 -22.47 2.24 13.13
N ASP A 60 -22.72 0.94 13.12
CA ASP A 60 -23.62 0.21 14.05
C ASP A 60 -25.02 0.84 14.10
N ASP A 61 -25.53 1.18 12.91
CA ASP A 61 -26.83 1.80 12.73
C ASP A 61 -27.63 1.18 11.60
N TYR A 62 -28.87 1.61 11.44
CA TYR A 62 -29.76 1.27 10.34
C TYR A 62 -30.03 2.52 9.51
N GLU A 63 -29.89 2.44 8.20
CA GLU A 63 -30.23 3.50 7.25
C GLU A 63 -31.50 3.13 6.49
N ALA A 64 -32.47 4.04 6.45
CA ALA A 64 -33.68 3.88 5.65
C ALA A 64 -33.34 3.95 4.15
N ALA A 65 -33.05 2.77 3.58
CA ALA A 65 -32.63 2.64 2.18
C ALA A 65 -33.80 2.70 1.20
N LEU A 66 -34.98 2.24 1.62
CA LEU A 66 -36.19 2.25 0.79
C LEU A 66 -37.39 2.62 1.65
N VAL A 67 -38.19 3.57 1.17
CA VAL A 67 -39.44 4.01 1.80
C VAL A 67 -40.57 3.92 0.77
N ILE A 68 -41.61 3.17 1.09
CA ILE A 68 -42.88 3.15 0.37
C ILE A 68 -43.93 3.78 1.28
N GLY A 69 -44.59 4.84 0.82
CA GLY A 69 -45.57 5.59 1.60
C GLY A 69 -46.05 6.83 0.87
N ASP A 70 -46.64 7.75 1.59
CA ASP A 70 -46.99 9.05 1.04
C ASP A 70 -45.74 9.94 0.83
N VAL A 71 -45.92 11.07 0.16
CA VAL A 71 -44.81 12.00 -0.18
C VAL A 71 -44.08 12.49 1.08
N ALA A 72 -44.80 12.71 2.17
CA ALA A 72 -44.23 13.25 3.41
C ALA A 72 -43.36 12.18 4.12
N SER A 73 -43.81 10.93 4.19
CA SER A 73 -43.04 9.83 4.77
C SER A 73 -41.77 9.56 3.95
N VAL A 74 -41.84 9.58 2.63
CA VAL A 74 -40.68 9.35 1.75
C VAL A 74 -39.65 10.48 1.93
N GLU A 75 -40.09 11.74 1.97
CA GLU A 75 -39.20 12.91 2.11
C GLU A 75 -38.48 12.95 3.47
N VAL A 76 -39.17 12.57 4.55
CA VAL A 76 -38.64 12.61 5.92
C VAL A 76 -37.73 11.42 6.22
N LEU A 77 -38.13 10.23 5.80
CA LEU A 77 -37.48 8.99 6.22
C LEU A 77 -36.33 8.55 5.31
N THR A 78 -36.39 8.81 3.99
CA THR A 78 -35.36 8.32 3.07
C THR A 78 -33.96 8.83 3.47
N GLY A 79 -33.01 7.91 3.64
CA GLY A 79 -31.63 8.22 4.05
C GLY A 79 -31.49 8.60 5.53
N SER A 80 -32.57 8.58 6.32
CA SER A 80 -32.46 8.76 7.78
C SER A 80 -31.72 7.59 8.42
N THR A 81 -31.06 7.83 9.54
CA THR A 81 -30.24 6.82 10.21
C THR A 81 -30.56 6.74 11.70
N GLU A 82 -30.67 5.53 12.22
CA GLU A 82 -30.92 5.30 13.64
C GLU A 82 -29.90 4.29 14.21
N PRO A 83 -29.26 4.61 15.35
CA PRO A 83 -28.33 3.69 16.02
C PRO A 83 -29.00 2.36 16.37
N ARG A 84 -28.28 1.26 16.20
CA ARG A 84 -28.78 -0.07 16.59
C ARG A 84 -29.19 -0.13 18.07
N SER A 85 -28.48 0.60 18.93
CA SER A 85 -28.80 0.69 20.35
C SER A 85 -30.21 1.22 20.65
N SER A 86 -30.76 2.09 19.78
CA SER A 86 -32.13 2.60 19.91
C SER A 86 -33.17 1.49 19.83
N PHE A 87 -32.87 0.44 19.04
CA PHE A 87 -33.78 -0.70 18.90
C PHE A 87 -33.60 -1.80 19.96
N THR A 88 -32.63 -1.66 20.88
CA THR A 88 -32.34 -2.69 21.89
C THR A 88 -33.52 -2.86 22.87
N ARG A 89 -34.24 -1.79 23.15
CA ARG A 89 -35.43 -1.82 24.04
C ARG A 89 -36.56 -2.65 23.45
N ILE A 90 -36.69 -2.76 22.13
CA ILE A 90 -37.73 -3.55 21.46
C ILE A 90 -37.71 -5.00 21.94
N PHE A 91 -36.51 -5.59 22.07
CA PHE A 91 -36.38 -6.98 22.50
C PHE A 91 -36.85 -7.25 23.91
N SER A 92 -36.95 -6.21 24.76
CA SER A 92 -37.40 -6.33 26.16
C SER A 92 -38.80 -5.80 26.42
N GLU A 93 -39.29 -4.87 25.60
CA GLU A 93 -40.53 -4.13 25.87
C GLU A 93 -41.63 -4.39 24.86
N ALA A 94 -41.27 -4.75 23.61
CA ALA A 94 -42.25 -5.04 22.55
C ALA A 94 -42.78 -6.49 22.64
N GLU A 95 -44.02 -6.70 22.18
CA GLU A 95 -44.62 -8.03 22.07
C GLU A 95 -44.02 -8.77 20.87
N GLN A 96 -43.30 -9.87 21.10
CA GLN A 96 -42.83 -10.74 20.04
C GLN A 96 -43.96 -11.65 19.53
N LEU A 97 -44.49 -11.34 18.35
CA LEU A 97 -45.58 -12.09 17.73
C LEU A 97 -45.11 -13.36 17.02
N LEU A 98 -43.98 -13.31 16.36
CA LEU A 98 -43.28 -14.43 15.70
C LEU A 98 -41.78 -14.23 15.85
N PRO A 99 -40.94 -15.25 15.58
CA PRO A 99 -39.49 -15.07 15.59
C PRO A 99 -39.04 -13.92 14.66
N GLY A 100 -38.41 -12.89 15.25
CA GLY A 100 -37.96 -11.69 14.53
C GLY A 100 -39.07 -10.67 14.22
N VAL A 101 -40.32 -10.91 14.60
CA VAL A 101 -41.45 -10.00 14.37
C VAL A 101 -41.94 -9.43 15.72
N PHE A 102 -41.88 -8.12 15.84
CA PHE A 102 -42.22 -7.41 17.07
C PHE A 102 -43.33 -6.39 16.81
N PHE A 103 -44.24 -6.31 17.72
CA PHE A 103 -45.30 -5.31 17.73
C PHE A 103 -45.07 -4.30 18.85
N ILE A 104 -45.05 -3.03 18.46
CA ILE A 104 -44.89 -1.91 19.39
C ILE A 104 -46.24 -1.26 19.55
N THR A 105 -46.66 -1.02 20.80
CA THR A 105 -47.90 -0.32 21.10
C THR A 105 -47.63 1.16 21.34
N GLU A 106 -48.60 2.03 21.03
CA GLU A 106 -48.57 3.46 21.36
C GLU A 106 -48.19 3.70 22.84
N GLU A 107 -48.66 2.88 23.74
CA GLU A 107 -48.44 2.99 25.19
C GLU A 107 -46.97 2.79 25.60
N SER A 108 -46.15 2.19 24.75
CA SER A 108 -44.72 1.93 25.02
C SER A 108 -43.86 3.19 25.04
N GLY A 109 -44.30 4.28 24.37
CA GLY A 109 -43.51 5.50 24.19
C GLY A 109 -42.20 5.28 23.43
N PHE A 110 -42.06 4.16 22.72
CA PHE A 110 -40.81 3.76 22.04
C PHE A 110 -40.34 4.80 21.01
N TRP A 111 -41.28 5.34 20.27
CA TRP A 111 -40.97 6.28 19.17
C TRP A 111 -40.46 7.64 19.65
N GLU A 112 -40.71 8.02 20.90
CA GLU A 112 -40.25 9.26 21.49
C GLU A 112 -38.72 9.32 21.67
N ASP A 113 -38.08 8.14 21.74
CA ASP A 113 -36.64 8.01 21.92
C ASP A 113 -35.85 7.91 20.59
N LEU A 114 -36.53 7.85 19.44
CA LEU A 114 -35.90 7.80 18.14
C LEU A 114 -35.63 9.20 17.59
N GLY A 115 -34.52 9.35 16.82
CA GLY A 115 -34.09 10.63 16.28
C GLY A 115 -34.98 11.13 15.14
N THR A 116 -35.45 10.22 14.28
CA THR A 116 -36.32 10.54 13.15
C THR A 116 -37.50 9.60 13.12
N VAL A 117 -38.68 10.12 13.37
CA VAL A 117 -39.93 9.36 13.39
C VAL A 117 -40.95 10.04 12.48
N PHE A 118 -41.66 9.26 11.74
CA PHE A 118 -42.85 9.66 11.02
C PHE A 118 -43.99 8.78 11.52
N THR A 119 -45.03 9.39 12.09
CA THR A 119 -46.25 8.71 12.54
C THR A 119 -47.41 9.21 11.70
N PRO A 120 -47.90 8.40 10.75
CA PRO A 120 -49.06 8.75 9.95
C PRO A 120 -50.32 8.82 10.84
N GLU A 121 -51.33 9.59 10.41
CA GLU A 121 -52.64 9.53 11.03
C GLU A 121 -53.30 8.20 10.65
N PRO A 122 -53.61 7.30 11.61
CA PRO A 122 -54.13 5.99 11.29
C PRO A 122 -55.54 6.07 10.75
N THR A 123 -55.87 5.10 9.87
CA THR A 123 -57.25 4.93 9.40
C THR A 123 -58.19 4.71 10.60
N PRO A 124 -59.23 5.55 10.83
CA PRO A 124 -60.08 5.44 11.99
C PRO A 124 -60.83 4.11 12.03
N ASN A 125 -60.73 3.39 13.16
CA ASN A 125 -61.44 2.14 13.39
C ASN A 125 -61.82 2.02 14.86
N GLU A 126 -63.03 1.54 15.20
CA GLU A 126 -63.56 1.40 16.56
C GLU A 126 -63.43 -0.05 17.10
N ALA A 127 -62.83 -0.95 16.37
CA ALA A 127 -62.66 -2.35 16.78
C ALA A 127 -61.66 -2.47 17.95
N PRO A 128 -61.74 -3.51 18.78
CA PRO A 128 -60.83 -3.72 19.91
C PRO A 128 -59.36 -3.91 19.47
N ASP A 129 -59.12 -4.35 18.24
CA ASP A 129 -57.84 -4.55 17.61
C ASP A 129 -57.50 -3.43 16.58
N ALA A 130 -58.11 -2.25 16.79
CA ALA A 130 -57.78 -1.07 15.98
C ALA A 130 -56.30 -0.67 16.13
N TRP A 131 -55.70 -0.28 14.97
CA TRP A 131 -54.36 0.27 14.95
C TRP A 131 -54.37 1.70 15.47
N LYS A 132 -53.45 2.02 16.38
CA LYS A 132 -53.31 3.37 16.99
C LYS A 132 -52.14 4.12 16.32
N ALA A 133 -52.11 5.44 16.47
CA ALA A 133 -51.09 6.30 15.87
C ALA A 133 -49.65 5.97 16.28
N GLY A 134 -49.44 5.45 17.46
CA GLY A 134 -48.13 5.02 17.97
C GLY A 134 -47.89 3.51 17.91
N ASP A 135 -48.81 2.75 17.24
CA ASP A 135 -48.54 1.33 16.98
C ASP A 135 -47.53 1.16 15.85
N GLY A 136 -46.74 0.09 15.85
CA GLY A 136 -45.80 -0.24 14.81
C GLY A 136 -45.47 -1.73 14.76
N LEU A 137 -45.28 -2.25 13.56
CA LEU A 137 -44.82 -3.62 13.35
C LEU A 137 -43.40 -3.60 12.80
N LEU A 138 -42.50 -4.30 13.46
CA LEU A 138 -41.09 -4.38 13.07
C LEU A 138 -40.69 -5.82 12.78
N VAL A 139 -39.96 -6.02 11.67
CA VAL A 139 -39.38 -7.32 11.31
C VAL A 139 -37.87 -7.16 11.18
N PHE A 140 -37.13 -7.77 12.09
CA PHE A 140 -35.67 -7.80 12.02
C PHE A 140 -35.20 -8.85 11.03
N LEU A 141 -34.33 -8.44 10.11
CA LEU A 141 -33.67 -9.30 9.14
C LEU A 141 -32.31 -9.71 9.68
N SER A 142 -32.05 -11.00 9.72
CA SER A 142 -30.81 -11.55 10.29
C SER A 142 -30.21 -12.61 9.36
N GLY A 143 -28.88 -12.61 9.27
CA GLY A 143 -28.16 -13.68 8.57
C GLY A 143 -28.21 -15.01 9.35
N ALA A 144 -27.77 -16.08 8.70
CA ALA A 144 -27.76 -17.43 9.27
C ALA A 144 -26.87 -17.53 10.55
N ASP A 145 -25.90 -16.65 10.71
CA ASP A 145 -25.00 -16.51 11.87
C ASP A 145 -25.55 -15.57 12.96
N GLY A 146 -26.75 -15.04 12.77
CA GLY A 146 -27.41 -14.11 13.69
C GLY A 146 -26.93 -12.65 13.57
N ARG A 147 -26.08 -12.33 12.59
CA ARG A 147 -25.70 -10.93 12.33
C ARG A 147 -26.89 -10.14 11.81
N PRO A 148 -27.03 -8.85 12.18
CA PRO A 148 -28.06 -8.00 11.63
C PRO A 148 -27.82 -7.74 10.14
N LEU A 149 -28.88 -7.82 9.33
CA LEU A 149 -28.88 -7.48 7.92
C LEU A 149 -29.69 -6.20 7.67
N GLY A 150 -30.78 -6.05 8.39
CA GLY A 150 -31.69 -4.92 8.25
C GLY A 150 -32.90 -5.02 9.16
N LEU A 151 -33.82 -4.11 8.95
CA LEU A 151 -35.07 -4.00 9.68
C LEU A 151 -36.15 -3.48 8.72
N ILE A 152 -37.30 -4.11 8.71
CA ILE A 152 -38.48 -3.59 7.98
C ILE A 152 -39.51 -3.11 9.00
N SER A 153 -39.91 -1.86 8.90
CA SER A 153 -41.00 -1.30 9.67
C SER A 153 -42.26 -1.12 8.80
N PHE A 154 -43.40 -1.35 9.42
CA PHE A 154 -44.71 -1.30 8.79
C PHE A 154 -45.62 -0.41 9.61
N ASP A 155 -46.35 0.46 8.92
CA ASP A 155 -47.28 1.39 9.56
C ASP A 155 -48.52 1.62 8.68
N ASP A 156 -49.57 2.19 9.31
CA ASP A 156 -50.81 2.61 8.69
C ASP A 156 -51.51 1.50 7.87
N PRO A 157 -52.02 0.45 8.50
CA PRO A 157 -52.83 -0.54 7.81
C PRO A 157 -54.12 0.10 7.26
N ALA A 158 -54.40 -0.09 5.96
CA ALA A 158 -55.53 0.52 5.29
C ALA A 158 -56.91 0.08 5.90
N SER A 159 -56.94 -1.10 6.51
CA SER A 159 -58.09 -1.58 7.29
C SER A 159 -58.26 -0.86 8.64
N GLY A 160 -57.24 -0.13 9.10
CA GLY A 160 -57.17 0.42 10.46
C GLY A 160 -57.15 -0.66 11.58
N LEU A 161 -56.79 -1.89 11.25
CA LEU A 161 -56.74 -3.04 12.19
C LEU A 161 -55.31 -3.59 12.26
N ARG A 162 -54.97 -4.18 13.41
CA ARG A 162 -53.70 -4.93 13.55
C ARG A 162 -53.70 -6.15 12.64
N PRO A 163 -52.54 -6.51 12.02
CA PRO A 163 -52.43 -7.64 11.14
C PRO A 163 -52.83 -8.95 11.85
N SER A 164 -53.66 -9.75 11.17
CA SER A 164 -54.05 -11.09 11.65
C SER A 164 -52.82 -12.02 11.67
N PHE A 165 -52.92 -13.10 12.49
CA PHE A 165 -51.85 -14.11 12.55
C PHE A 165 -51.49 -14.70 11.19
N GLN A 166 -52.45 -14.82 10.29
CA GLN A 166 -52.20 -15.31 8.94
C GLN A 166 -51.41 -14.31 8.10
N GLN A 167 -51.71 -13.00 8.19
CA GLN A 167 -50.94 -11.93 7.57
C GLN A 167 -49.52 -11.87 8.12
N LEU A 168 -49.33 -11.95 9.46
CA LEU A 168 -48.01 -11.99 10.09
C LEU A 168 -47.13 -13.13 9.58
N ARG A 169 -47.73 -14.35 9.43
CA ARG A 169 -46.98 -15.49 8.88
C ARG A 169 -46.55 -15.23 7.40
N LEU A 170 -47.38 -14.57 6.63
CA LEU A 170 -47.11 -14.27 5.24
C LEU A 170 -46.02 -13.16 5.14
N ILE A 171 -46.15 -12.10 5.92
CA ILE A 171 -45.11 -11.05 6.06
C ILE A 171 -43.77 -11.68 6.42
N ARG A 172 -43.74 -12.55 7.45
CA ARG A 172 -42.47 -13.19 7.88
C ARG A 172 -41.89 -14.08 6.78
N ALA A 173 -42.74 -14.78 6.01
CA ALA A 173 -42.28 -15.59 4.87
C ALA A 173 -41.66 -14.71 3.77
N ILE A 174 -42.27 -13.58 3.42
CA ILE A 174 -41.76 -12.64 2.44
C ILE A 174 -40.43 -12.02 2.93
N CYS A 175 -40.36 -11.60 4.19
CA CYS A 175 -39.14 -11.07 4.78
C CYS A 175 -37.99 -12.10 4.80
N ALA A 176 -38.30 -13.40 4.95
CA ALA A 176 -37.29 -14.45 4.84
C ALA A 176 -36.65 -14.54 3.44
N HIS A 177 -37.37 -14.17 2.38
CA HIS A 177 -36.77 -14.05 1.05
C HIS A 177 -35.85 -12.84 0.95
N ALA A 178 -36.19 -11.71 1.57
CA ALA A 178 -35.29 -10.56 1.67
C ALA A 178 -34.00 -10.90 2.44
N GLU A 179 -34.10 -11.62 3.56
CA GLU A 179 -32.93 -12.13 4.30
C GLU A 179 -32.02 -12.97 3.41
N ALA A 180 -32.60 -13.94 2.68
CA ALA A 180 -31.85 -14.83 1.80
C ALA A 180 -31.18 -14.08 0.63
N ALA A 181 -31.88 -13.08 0.07
CA ALA A 181 -31.32 -12.25 -1.02
C ALA A 181 -30.18 -11.38 -0.53
N LEU A 182 -30.33 -10.68 0.60
CA LEU A 182 -29.28 -9.87 1.21
C LEU A 182 -28.06 -10.72 1.57
N GLU A 183 -28.27 -11.89 2.14
CA GLU A 183 -27.17 -12.80 2.47
C GLU A 183 -26.46 -13.31 1.22
N THR A 184 -27.20 -13.61 0.16
CA THR A 184 -26.64 -14.03 -1.14
C THR A 184 -25.84 -12.90 -1.78
N ALA A 185 -26.37 -11.68 -1.77
CA ALA A 185 -25.67 -10.50 -2.29
C ALA A 185 -24.33 -10.28 -1.56
N HIS A 186 -24.33 -10.28 -0.23
CA HIS A 186 -23.09 -10.15 0.56
C HIS A 186 -22.07 -11.27 0.26
N ARG A 187 -22.53 -12.52 0.09
CA ARG A 187 -21.63 -13.64 -0.26
C ARG A 187 -21.05 -13.49 -1.66
N THR A 188 -21.87 -13.04 -2.61
CA THR A 188 -21.45 -12.84 -4.00
C THR A 188 -20.42 -11.72 -4.10
N GLU A 189 -20.68 -10.62 -3.41
CA GLU A 189 -19.74 -9.48 -3.32
C GLU A 189 -18.41 -9.89 -2.71
N ALA A 190 -18.43 -10.60 -1.57
CA ALA A 190 -17.23 -11.12 -0.94
C ALA A 190 -16.44 -12.08 -1.85
N ALA A 191 -17.15 -12.95 -2.60
CA ALA A 191 -16.50 -13.86 -3.55
C ALA A 191 -15.90 -13.12 -4.75
N ALA A 192 -16.58 -12.11 -5.28
CA ALA A 192 -16.09 -11.26 -6.37
C ALA A 192 -14.84 -10.47 -5.93
N GLU A 193 -14.86 -9.91 -4.72
CA GLU A 193 -13.72 -9.22 -4.15
C GLU A 193 -12.51 -10.15 -3.99
N ASN A 194 -12.70 -11.35 -3.46
CA ASN A 194 -11.64 -12.34 -3.34
C ASN A 194 -11.08 -12.76 -4.71
N ALA A 195 -11.93 -12.95 -5.72
CA ALA A 195 -11.49 -13.25 -7.08
C ALA A 195 -10.68 -12.09 -7.69
N ARG A 196 -11.12 -10.86 -7.47
CA ARG A 196 -10.42 -9.64 -7.89
C ARG A 196 -9.04 -9.54 -7.25
N ILE A 197 -8.94 -9.76 -5.94
CA ILE A 197 -7.69 -9.75 -5.18
C ILE A 197 -6.70 -10.80 -5.72
N LEU A 198 -7.17 -12.04 -5.94
CA LEU A 198 -6.33 -13.12 -6.48
C LEU A 198 -5.82 -12.81 -7.89
N SER A 199 -6.69 -12.31 -8.78
CA SER A 199 -6.31 -11.89 -10.13
C SER A 199 -5.23 -10.80 -10.10
N LEU A 200 -5.38 -9.85 -9.19
CA LEU A 200 -4.43 -8.76 -8.98
C LEU A 200 -3.05 -9.26 -8.57
N LEU A 201 -2.99 -10.14 -7.57
CA LEU A 201 -1.73 -10.71 -7.09
C LEU A 201 -0.99 -11.51 -8.18
N LEU A 202 -1.73 -12.19 -9.06
CA LEU A 202 -1.15 -12.93 -10.18
C LEU A 202 -0.57 -12.01 -11.27
N THR A 203 -1.16 -10.83 -11.48
CA THR A 203 -0.72 -9.89 -12.53
C THR A 203 0.42 -8.99 -12.08
N ILE A 204 0.53 -8.71 -10.80
CA ILE A 204 1.49 -7.74 -10.26
C ILE A 204 2.90 -8.32 -10.08
N GLY A 205 3.01 -9.60 -9.76
CA GLY A 205 4.30 -10.25 -9.52
C GLY A 205 5.31 -10.08 -10.65
N PRO A 206 4.95 -10.36 -11.93
CA PRO A 206 5.82 -10.13 -13.07
C PRO A 206 6.25 -8.68 -13.21
N SER A 207 5.35 -7.72 -12.96
CA SER A 207 5.66 -6.29 -13.06
C SER A 207 6.64 -5.83 -11.97
N MET A 208 6.51 -6.33 -10.75
CA MET A 208 7.46 -6.05 -9.66
C MET A 208 8.87 -6.56 -9.96
N SER A 209 9.00 -7.68 -10.65
CA SER A 209 10.31 -8.24 -11.02
C SER A 209 11.08 -7.38 -12.03
N THR A 210 10.40 -6.46 -12.72
CA THR A 210 11.02 -5.52 -13.70
C THR A 210 11.40 -4.18 -13.08
N CYS A 211 11.04 -3.92 -11.83
CA CYS A 211 11.42 -2.70 -11.14
C CYS A 211 12.95 -2.62 -10.97
N GLU A 212 13.49 -1.45 -11.25
CA GLU A 212 14.93 -1.21 -11.18
C GLU A 212 15.35 -0.68 -9.81
N THR A 213 14.46 0.05 -9.13
CA THR A 213 14.75 0.67 -7.83
C THR A 213 13.78 0.21 -6.74
N ALA A 214 14.23 0.31 -5.50
CA ALA A 214 13.41 0.06 -4.32
C ALA A 214 12.20 1.02 -4.24
N ARG A 215 12.36 2.25 -4.74
CA ARG A 215 11.30 3.23 -4.84
C ARG A 215 10.18 2.79 -5.79
N ASP A 216 10.54 2.31 -6.98
CA ASP A 216 9.57 1.84 -7.98
C ASP A 216 8.71 0.70 -7.42
N LEU A 217 9.31 -0.20 -6.63
CA LEU A 217 8.59 -1.29 -5.96
C LEU A 217 7.54 -0.76 -4.97
N LEU A 218 7.90 0.22 -4.14
CA LEU A 218 6.97 0.82 -3.18
C LEU A 218 5.88 1.65 -3.87
N GLU A 219 6.20 2.38 -4.92
CA GLU A 219 5.23 3.15 -5.71
C GLU A 219 4.24 2.22 -6.42
N MET A 220 4.72 1.10 -6.96
CA MET A 220 3.86 0.07 -7.54
C MET A 220 2.94 -0.55 -6.48
N ALA A 221 3.45 -0.91 -5.31
CA ALA A 221 2.62 -1.41 -4.20
C ALA A 221 1.55 -0.39 -3.79
N ALA A 222 1.92 0.89 -3.64
CA ALA A 222 0.99 1.97 -3.33
C ALA A 222 -0.10 2.13 -4.39
N SER A 223 0.25 1.95 -5.68
CA SER A 223 -0.68 2.03 -6.81
C SER A 223 -1.73 0.92 -6.81
N VAL A 224 -1.47 -0.15 -6.09
CA VAL A 224 -2.37 -1.31 -5.93
C VAL A 224 -3.17 -1.22 -4.64
N VAL A 225 -2.49 -1.00 -3.52
CA VAL A 225 -3.12 -0.96 -2.20
C VAL A 225 -4.23 0.09 -2.16
N VAL A 226 -3.93 1.31 -2.61
CA VAL A 226 -4.89 2.41 -2.51
C VAL A 226 -6.11 2.19 -3.40
N PRO A 227 -6.03 2.06 -4.75
CA PRO A 227 -7.24 1.98 -5.56
C PRO A 227 -7.86 0.57 -5.65
N GLN A 228 -7.10 -0.50 -5.41
CA GLN A 228 -7.55 -1.84 -5.75
C GLN A 228 -7.79 -2.74 -4.54
N LEU A 229 -7.05 -2.54 -3.44
CA LEU A 229 -7.30 -3.24 -2.18
C LEU A 229 -8.19 -2.42 -1.22
N GLY A 230 -8.72 -1.29 -1.69
CA GLY A 230 -9.71 -0.49 -1.01
C GLY A 230 -9.20 0.17 0.27
N PHE A 231 -7.99 0.73 0.23
CA PHE A 231 -7.47 1.61 1.28
C PHE A 231 -7.28 3.02 0.72
N GLU A 232 -7.30 4.03 1.58
CA GLU A 232 -7.09 5.40 1.16
C GLU A 232 -5.63 5.84 1.31
N ARG A 233 -4.88 5.26 2.25
CA ARG A 233 -3.54 5.72 2.62
C ARG A 233 -2.51 4.61 2.62
N PHE A 234 -1.33 4.92 2.09
CA PHE A 234 -0.16 4.04 2.04
C PHE A 234 1.11 4.83 2.33
N ALA A 235 1.98 4.31 3.19
CA ALA A 235 3.33 4.82 3.40
C ALA A 235 4.34 3.67 3.35
N GLY A 236 5.41 3.86 2.59
CA GLY A 236 6.51 2.91 2.44
C GLY A 236 7.82 3.48 2.98
N TYR A 237 8.47 2.74 3.84
CA TYR A 237 9.76 3.05 4.44
C TYR A 237 10.80 2.04 3.97
N LEU A 238 12.04 2.49 3.76
CA LEU A 238 13.19 1.65 3.46
C LEU A 238 14.23 1.73 4.57
N VAL A 239 14.90 0.63 4.84
CA VAL A 239 16.03 0.62 5.79
C VAL A 239 17.26 1.25 5.11
N CYS A 240 17.75 2.35 5.70
CA CYS A 240 18.97 3.04 5.29
C CYS A 240 19.81 3.30 6.54
N ASP A 241 21.04 2.86 6.56
CA ASP A 241 21.99 3.05 7.68
C ASP A 241 21.43 2.69 9.06
N GLY A 242 20.63 1.61 9.14
CA GLY A 242 20.05 1.11 10.38
C GLY A 242 18.79 1.87 10.86
N ALA A 243 18.26 2.77 10.08
CA ALA A 243 16.99 3.46 10.32
C ALA A 243 16.00 3.24 9.17
N LEU A 244 14.72 3.32 9.46
CA LEU A 244 13.65 3.30 8.46
C LEU A 244 13.39 4.73 7.98
N VAL A 245 13.61 4.98 6.70
CA VAL A 245 13.43 6.29 6.06
C VAL A 245 12.20 6.27 5.18
N LEU A 246 11.32 7.26 5.35
CA LEU A 246 10.12 7.42 4.52
C LEU A 246 10.53 7.66 3.07
N ASN A 247 10.05 6.79 2.19
CA ASN A 247 10.40 6.82 0.76
C ASN A 247 9.21 7.18 -0.12
N THR A 248 8.05 6.57 0.12
CA THR A 248 6.87 6.71 -0.73
C THR A 248 5.63 6.90 0.11
N THR A 249 4.74 7.82 -0.30
CA THR A 249 3.43 8.03 0.31
C THR A 249 2.36 8.16 -0.76
N ARG A 250 1.14 7.70 -0.46
CA ARG A 250 -0.03 7.88 -1.31
C ARG A 250 -1.27 8.09 -0.45
N GLY A 251 -2.18 8.98 -0.91
CA GLY A 251 -3.40 9.33 -0.18
C GLY A 251 -3.19 10.30 0.98
N TRP A 252 -1.98 10.83 1.16
CA TRP A 252 -1.65 11.86 2.14
C TRP A 252 -1.56 13.23 1.48
N VAL A 253 -1.86 14.29 2.24
CA VAL A 253 -1.57 15.66 1.82
C VAL A 253 -0.06 15.89 1.87
N ASP A 254 0.53 16.52 0.87
CA ASP A 254 1.97 16.81 0.84
C ASP A 254 2.27 18.14 1.56
N PRO A 255 3.20 18.17 2.53
CA PRO A 255 3.96 17.05 3.08
C PRO A 255 3.09 16.14 3.95
N ALA A 256 3.27 14.82 3.78
CA ALA A 256 2.57 13.85 4.60
C ALA A 256 2.93 14.06 6.09
N PRO A 257 1.93 14.07 7.00
CA PRO A 257 2.15 14.22 8.44
C PRO A 257 2.66 12.90 9.05
N LEU A 258 3.77 12.40 8.53
CA LEU A 258 4.39 11.15 8.92
C LEU A 258 5.86 11.41 9.31
N PRO A 259 6.42 10.68 10.28
CA PRO A 259 7.82 10.79 10.63
C PRO A 259 8.69 10.40 9.44
N ARG A 260 9.65 11.24 9.10
CA ARG A 260 10.58 10.99 8.00
C ARG A 260 11.53 9.83 8.29
N THR A 261 11.84 9.61 9.56
CA THR A 261 12.76 8.57 10.00
C THR A 261 12.24 7.91 11.26
N LEU A 262 12.34 6.58 11.33
CA LEU A 262 11.94 5.75 12.46
C LEU A 262 13.12 4.85 12.87
N ALA A 263 13.31 4.63 14.15
CA ALA A 263 14.29 3.66 14.61
C ALA A 263 13.78 2.23 14.38
N VAL A 264 14.61 1.37 13.78
CA VAL A 264 14.25 -0.05 13.54
C VAL A 264 13.86 -0.73 14.85
N SER A 265 14.57 -0.46 15.95
CA SER A 265 14.29 -1.06 17.27
C SER A 265 12.92 -0.68 17.85
N GLU A 266 12.43 0.53 17.57
CA GLU A 266 11.09 0.96 17.99
C GLU A 266 10.01 0.21 17.24
N ILE A 267 10.21 0.02 15.94
CA ILE A 267 9.28 -0.74 15.11
C ILE A 267 9.29 -2.23 15.46
N GLU A 268 10.43 -2.84 15.68
CA GLU A 268 10.51 -4.24 16.11
C GLU A 268 9.80 -4.50 17.44
N ALA A 269 9.79 -3.52 18.35
CA ALA A 269 9.05 -3.60 19.59
C ALA A 269 7.52 -3.58 19.39
N LEU A 270 7.01 -2.99 18.29
CA LEU A 270 5.59 -2.99 17.93
C LEU A 270 5.16 -4.28 17.21
N LEU A 271 6.09 -4.97 16.56
CA LEU A 271 5.80 -6.21 15.82
C LEU A 271 5.67 -7.41 16.76
N THR A 272 4.72 -7.32 17.69
CA THR A 272 4.48 -8.40 18.67
C THR A 272 3.56 -9.48 18.09
N PRO A 273 3.81 -10.78 18.39
CA PRO A 273 2.98 -11.87 17.87
C PRO A 273 1.49 -11.77 18.24
N SER A 274 1.16 -11.06 19.33
CA SER A 274 -0.23 -10.86 19.76
C SER A 274 -1.03 -9.92 18.82
N LEU A 275 -0.35 -9.06 18.08
CA LEU A 275 -0.95 -8.15 17.10
C LEU A 275 -0.90 -8.71 15.67
N GLU A 276 -0.20 -9.83 15.46
CA GLU A 276 -0.05 -10.44 14.15
C GLU A 276 -1.32 -11.20 13.75
N GLN A 277 -1.86 -10.84 12.62
CA GLN A 277 -2.94 -11.56 11.97
C GLN A 277 -2.68 -11.63 10.46
N ALA A 278 -2.48 -12.84 9.96
CA ALA A 278 -2.25 -13.08 8.53
C ALA A 278 -1.06 -12.30 7.92
N GLY A 279 0.04 -12.17 8.66
CA GLY A 279 1.24 -11.44 8.20
C GLY A 279 1.17 -9.92 8.36
N CYS A 280 0.04 -9.39 8.82
CA CYS A 280 -0.13 -7.98 9.14
C CYS A 280 -0.20 -7.78 10.66
N PHE A 281 0.34 -6.67 11.14
CA PHE A 281 0.23 -6.24 12.52
C PHE A 281 -0.80 -5.12 12.60
N LEU A 282 -1.95 -5.42 13.22
CA LEU A 282 -3.00 -4.44 13.46
C LEU A 282 -2.73 -3.77 14.81
N GLY A 283 -2.28 -2.54 14.78
CA GLY A 283 -2.07 -1.71 15.96
C GLY A 283 -3.06 -0.56 16.01
N ALA A 284 -3.39 -0.07 17.22
CA ALA A 284 -3.84 1.31 17.34
C ALA A 284 -2.78 2.21 16.70
N ALA A 285 -3.19 3.30 16.04
CA ALA A 285 -2.24 4.21 15.42
C ALA A 285 -1.15 4.54 16.43
N ALA A 286 -0.01 3.87 16.25
CA ALA A 286 1.07 4.01 17.21
C ALA A 286 1.49 5.49 17.21
N PRO A 287 1.76 6.11 18.37
CA PRO A 287 2.21 7.50 18.45
C PRO A 287 3.37 7.81 17.50
N GLN A 288 4.16 6.77 17.15
CA GLN A 288 5.28 6.88 16.22
C GLN A 288 4.84 7.22 14.78
N PHE A 289 3.61 6.89 14.38
CA PHE A 289 3.07 7.25 13.05
C PHE A 289 2.17 8.50 13.10
N ALA A 290 1.92 9.05 14.30
CA ALA A 290 1.26 10.32 14.47
C ALA A 290 2.30 11.43 14.35
N ALA A 291 2.16 12.31 13.36
CA ALA A 291 2.96 13.53 13.32
C ALA A 291 2.57 14.44 14.49
N ASP A 292 3.57 15.05 15.12
CA ASP A 292 3.37 16.05 16.16
C ASP A 292 2.43 17.15 15.63
N GLY A 293 1.23 17.24 16.19
CA GLY A 293 0.29 18.35 15.99
C GLY A 293 -0.80 18.20 14.92
N ALA A 294 -0.83 17.15 14.09
CA ALA A 294 -1.83 17.00 13.03
C ALA A 294 -2.94 15.95 13.35
N ALA A 295 -2.89 15.34 14.51
CA ALA A 295 -3.55 14.06 14.78
C ALA A 295 -5.05 14.15 15.16
N GLY A 296 -5.60 15.32 15.44
CA GLY A 296 -6.90 15.36 16.13
C GLY A 296 -8.12 15.41 15.23
N GLU A 297 -8.14 16.29 14.23
CA GLU A 297 -9.41 16.63 13.56
C GLU A 297 -9.72 15.84 12.28
N ASP A 298 -8.72 15.41 11.53
CA ASP A 298 -8.96 14.71 10.26
C ASP A 298 -9.19 13.19 10.45
N ARG A 299 -8.62 12.60 11.51
CA ARG A 299 -8.82 11.18 11.84
C ARG A 299 -10.21 10.88 12.40
N SER A 300 -10.75 11.77 13.26
CA SER A 300 -12.06 11.56 13.90
C SER A 300 -13.25 11.51 12.92
N ARG A 301 -13.11 12.11 11.73
CA ARG A 301 -14.16 12.10 10.70
C ARG A 301 -14.26 10.80 9.92
N ARG A 302 -13.25 9.94 9.98
CA ARG A 302 -13.15 8.71 9.18
C ARG A 302 -13.39 7.44 9.98
N ASN A 303 -13.44 7.53 11.31
CA ASN A 303 -13.68 6.39 12.17
C ASN A 303 -15.15 5.97 12.16
N GLY A 304 -15.39 4.66 12.06
CA GLY A 304 -16.69 4.07 12.29
C GLY A 304 -16.98 3.94 13.78
N ARG A 305 -18.19 3.47 14.13
CA ARG A 305 -18.66 3.29 15.52
C ARG A 305 -18.98 1.84 15.87
N GLY A 306 -19.08 0.96 14.88
CA GLY A 306 -19.41 -0.44 15.05
C GLY A 306 -18.27 -1.28 15.65
N ALA A 307 -18.59 -2.44 16.18
CA ALA A 307 -17.60 -3.36 16.77
C ALA A 307 -16.56 -3.88 15.76
N THR A 308 -16.88 -3.86 14.47
CA THR A 308 -15.98 -4.21 13.37
C THR A 308 -15.51 -2.99 12.57
N ALA A 309 -15.76 -1.79 13.08
CA ALA A 309 -15.36 -0.56 12.44
C ALA A 309 -13.87 -0.32 12.55
N TRP A 310 -13.32 0.37 11.56
CA TRP A 310 -12.00 0.95 11.64
C TRP A 310 -12.01 2.13 12.62
N ASP A 311 -11.14 2.09 13.62
CA ASP A 311 -11.05 3.13 14.65
C ASP A 311 -9.58 3.39 15.00
N GLU A 312 -9.02 4.46 14.44
CA GLU A 312 -7.62 4.88 14.68
C GLU A 312 -6.60 3.73 14.62
N HIS A 313 -6.82 2.78 13.74
CA HIS A 313 -5.90 1.66 13.53
C HIS A 313 -4.92 1.95 12.39
N CYS A 314 -3.79 1.25 12.40
CA CYS A 314 -2.93 1.12 11.24
C CYS A 314 -2.57 -0.35 11.02
N LEU A 315 -2.43 -0.75 9.77
CA LEU A 315 -1.82 -2.02 9.38
C LEU A 315 -0.33 -1.77 9.14
N VAL A 316 0.49 -2.44 9.91
CA VAL A 316 1.95 -2.38 9.79
C VAL A 316 2.43 -3.72 9.25
N ILE A 317 3.15 -3.70 8.13
CA ILE A 317 3.62 -4.90 7.46
C ILE A 317 5.12 -4.78 7.20
N PRO A 318 5.96 -5.59 7.87
CA PRO A 318 7.40 -5.55 7.66
C PRO A 318 7.79 -6.23 6.35
N CYS A 319 8.60 -5.57 5.53
CA CYS A 319 9.25 -6.14 4.35
C CYS A 319 10.47 -6.96 4.79
N ARG A 320 10.28 -8.26 4.99
CA ARG A 320 11.37 -9.18 5.38
C ARG A 320 11.75 -10.06 4.19
N GLY A 321 13.05 -10.11 3.87
CA GLY A 321 13.59 -11.06 2.90
C GLY A 321 13.55 -12.51 3.42
N GLY A 322 14.06 -13.47 2.67
CA GLY A 322 14.08 -14.90 3.03
C GLY A 322 14.77 -15.25 4.35
N GLY A 323 15.19 -14.27 5.14
CA GLY A 323 15.68 -14.31 6.52
C GLY A 323 14.81 -13.49 7.46
N ARG A 324 15.36 -13.12 8.64
CA ARG A 324 14.68 -12.24 9.62
C ARG A 324 14.99 -10.75 9.40
N GLU A 325 15.87 -10.43 8.47
CA GLU A 325 16.33 -9.07 8.23
C GLU A 325 15.21 -8.19 7.68
N LEU A 326 15.05 -7.02 8.26
CA LEU A 326 14.07 -6.01 7.83
C LEU A 326 14.70 -5.15 6.73
N HIS A 327 14.10 -5.12 5.54
CA HIS A 327 14.50 -4.29 4.41
C HIS A 327 13.65 -3.03 4.27
N GLY A 328 12.45 -3.04 4.81
CA GLY A 328 11.51 -1.93 4.76
C GLY A 328 10.28 -2.17 5.61
N LEU A 329 9.37 -1.22 5.59
CA LEU A 329 8.09 -1.26 6.30
C LEU A 329 7.01 -0.63 5.44
N VAL A 330 5.86 -1.24 5.42
CA VAL A 330 4.66 -0.67 4.82
C VAL A 330 3.65 -0.38 5.93
N VAL A 331 3.08 0.82 5.88
CA VAL A 331 2.00 1.27 6.76
C VAL A 331 0.80 1.62 5.90
N ILE A 332 -0.37 1.08 6.23
CA ILE A 332 -1.61 1.23 5.49
C ILE A 332 -2.70 1.68 6.45
N GLU A 333 -3.48 2.69 6.04
CA GLU A 333 -4.55 3.24 6.84
C GLU A 333 -5.81 3.50 6.01
N ASP A 334 -6.91 3.75 6.71
CA ASP A 334 -8.19 4.21 6.20
C ASP A 334 -8.78 3.30 5.10
N PRO A 335 -9.33 2.13 5.45
CA PRO A 335 -10.11 1.34 4.51
C PRO A 335 -11.34 2.13 4.04
N VAL A 336 -11.62 2.08 2.74
CA VAL A 336 -12.72 2.83 2.08
C VAL A 336 -14.09 2.49 2.69
N ASP A 337 -14.30 1.23 3.03
CA ASP A 337 -15.52 0.71 3.66
C ASP A 337 -15.61 1.02 5.16
N ARG A 338 -14.56 1.62 5.75
CA ARG A 338 -14.46 1.96 7.18
C ARG A 338 -14.59 0.76 8.13
N LEU A 339 -14.37 -0.43 7.62
CA LEU A 339 -14.39 -1.66 8.40
C LEU A 339 -12.96 -2.17 8.64
N LEU A 340 -12.79 -2.90 9.74
CA LEU A 340 -11.57 -3.68 9.95
C LEU A 340 -11.40 -4.65 8.77
N PRO A 341 -10.27 -4.62 8.07
CA PRO A 341 -10.08 -5.46 6.90
C PRO A 341 -10.28 -6.93 7.23
N THR A 342 -10.99 -7.64 6.38
CA THR A 342 -11.19 -9.08 6.51
C THR A 342 -9.87 -9.84 6.52
N LEU A 343 -9.89 -11.07 7.02
CA LEU A 343 -8.69 -11.90 7.06
C LEU A 343 -8.10 -12.12 5.65
N ASP A 344 -8.96 -12.28 4.64
CA ASP A 344 -8.53 -12.50 3.26
C ASP A 344 -7.92 -11.23 2.65
N ARG A 345 -8.47 -10.04 2.95
CA ARG A 345 -7.90 -8.76 2.54
C ARG A 345 -6.53 -8.51 3.20
N ARG A 346 -6.36 -8.86 4.48
CA ARG A 346 -5.06 -8.79 5.16
C ARG A 346 -4.04 -9.74 4.55
N ARG A 347 -4.43 -10.99 4.24
CA ARG A 347 -3.58 -11.95 3.53
C ARG A 347 -3.14 -11.43 2.17
N ALA A 348 -4.04 -10.78 1.43
CA ALA A 348 -3.72 -10.20 0.14
C ALA A 348 -2.67 -9.09 0.25
N VAL A 349 -2.84 -8.19 1.21
CA VAL A 349 -1.86 -7.13 1.50
C VAL A 349 -0.52 -7.73 1.92
N ALA A 350 -0.52 -8.71 2.82
CA ALA A 350 0.71 -9.39 3.27
C ALA A 350 1.45 -10.05 2.11
N LEU A 351 0.74 -10.79 1.23
CA LEU A 351 1.33 -11.41 0.05
C LEU A 351 1.91 -10.38 -0.93
N LEU A 352 1.25 -9.24 -1.11
CA LEU A 352 1.77 -8.14 -1.91
C LEU A 352 3.07 -7.59 -1.32
N VAL A 353 3.10 -7.35 0.00
CA VAL A 353 4.28 -6.84 0.69
C VAL A 353 5.41 -7.87 0.71
N ASP A 354 5.11 -9.15 0.78
CA ASP A 354 6.12 -10.22 0.61
C ASP A 354 6.77 -10.18 -0.78
N GLN A 355 5.99 -9.88 -1.83
CA GLN A 355 6.54 -9.68 -3.18
C GLN A 355 7.41 -8.41 -3.25
N VAL A 356 6.99 -7.32 -2.60
CA VAL A 356 7.85 -6.13 -2.45
C VAL A 356 9.15 -6.49 -1.75
N ALA A 357 9.09 -7.21 -0.63
CA ALA A 357 10.27 -7.63 0.11
C ALA A 357 11.24 -8.48 -0.74
N ALA A 358 10.71 -9.43 -1.51
CA ALA A 358 11.50 -10.22 -2.44
C ALA A 358 12.14 -9.34 -3.53
N GLY A 359 11.40 -8.35 -4.05
CA GLY A 359 11.90 -7.37 -5.00
C GLY A 359 13.01 -6.49 -4.42
N LEU A 360 12.87 -6.02 -3.18
CA LEU A 360 13.89 -5.23 -2.48
C LEU A 360 15.21 -6.01 -2.34
N VAL A 361 15.13 -7.29 -1.95
CA VAL A 361 16.29 -8.18 -1.90
C VAL A 361 16.93 -8.35 -3.28
N ALA A 362 16.12 -8.50 -4.33
CA ALA A 362 16.63 -8.66 -5.70
C ALA A 362 17.32 -7.39 -6.21
N VAL A 363 16.79 -6.20 -5.90
CA VAL A 363 17.42 -4.90 -6.22
C VAL A 363 18.76 -4.78 -5.51
N ASP A 364 18.82 -5.01 -4.19
CA ASP A 364 20.06 -4.96 -3.42
C ASP A 364 21.12 -5.95 -3.94
N GLN A 365 20.69 -7.19 -4.24
CA GLN A 365 21.61 -8.18 -4.84
C GLN A 365 22.11 -7.75 -6.22
N ARG A 366 21.25 -7.16 -7.06
CA ARG A 366 21.65 -6.65 -8.38
C ARG A 366 22.66 -5.51 -8.24
N GLU A 367 22.44 -4.57 -7.34
CA GLU A 367 23.38 -3.48 -7.06
C GLU A 367 24.71 -4.02 -6.55
N ARG A 368 24.71 -4.97 -5.62
CA ARG A 368 25.93 -5.63 -5.13
C ARG A 368 26.67 -6.37 -6.24
N LEU A 369 25.97 -7.15 -7.08
CA LEU A 369 26.58 -7.85 -8.21
C LEU A 369 27.13 -6.86 -9.24
N HIS A 370 26.43 -5.78 -9.51
CA HIS A 370 26.91 -4.72 -10.39
C HIS A 370 28.16 -4.06 -9.81
N HIS A 371 28.16 -3.76 -8.52
CA HIS A 371 29.33 -3.20 -7.85
C HIS A 371 30.55 -4.15 -7.91
N LEU A 372 30.35 -5.43 -7.61
CA LEU A 372 31.40 -6.45 -7.72
C LEU A 372 31.88 -6.65 -9.17
N ALA A 373 30.99 -6.52 -10.15
CA ALA A 373 31.34 -6.64 -11.56
C ALA A 373 32.12 -5.44 -12.10
N THR A 374 31.91 -4.24 -11.51
CA THR A 374 32.43 -2.97 -12.02
C THR A 374 33.53 -2.35 -11.16
N HIS A 375 33.74 -2.83 -9.93
CA HIS A 375 34.74 -2.30 -8.99
C HIS A 375 35.78 -3.35 -8.60
N ASP A 376 36.95 -2.90 -8.24
CA ASP A 376 38.03 -3.73 -7.70
C ASP A 376 37.84 -3.92 -6.19
N ALA A 377 37.75 -5.16 -5.74
CA ALA A 377 37.41 -5.51 -4.35
C ALA A 377 38.45 -5.03 -3.32
N LEU A 378 39.73 -4.89 -3.72
CA LEU A 378 40.80 -4.47 -2.81
C LEU A 378 40.83 -2.94 -2.64
N THR A 379 40.68 -2.22 -3.74
CA THR A 379 40.93 -0.76 -3.80
C THR A 379 39.64 0.06 -3.78
N GLY A 380 38.50 -0.55 -4.11
CA GLY A 380 37.19 0.10 -4.16
C GLY A 380 37.04 1.15 -5.28
N VAL A 381 37.99 1.25 -6.22
CA VAL A 381 37.84 2.01 -7.45
C VAL A 381 37.25 1.13 -8.53
N ARG A 382 36.80 1.69 -9.67
CA ARG A 382 36.31 0.87 -10.79
C ARG A 382 37.37 -0.09 -11.31
N ASN A 383 36.95 -1.22 -11.83
CA ASN A 383 37.83 -2.16 -12.52
C ASN A 383 37.90 -1.83 -14.03
N ARG A 384 38.78 -2.51 -14.76
CA ARG A 384 39.04 -2.28 -16.20
C ARG A 384 37.80 -2.43 -17.10
N ARG A 385 36.76 -3.18 -16.69
CA ARG A 385 35.63 -3.53 -17.58
C ARG A 385 34.82 -2.34 -18.06
N GLY A 386 34.74 -1.26 -17.28
CA GLY A 386 33.97 -0.07 -17.62
C GLY A 386 34.74 1.00 -18.42
N LEU A 387 36.01 0.75 -18.80
CA LEU A 387 36.88 1.76 -19.44
C LEU A 387 36.29 2.26 -20.78
N ASP A 388 35.97 1.33 -21.68
CA ASP A 388 35.55 1.66 -23.05
C ASP A 388 34.23 2.46 -23.04
N GLU A 389 33.27 2.06 -22.21
CA GLU A 389 31.97 2.73 -22.05
C GLU A 389 32.13 4.14 -21.45
N THR A 390 33.00 4.28 -20.44
CA THR A 390 33.25 5.56 -19.77
C THR A 390 33.91 6.56 -20.73
N VAL A 391 34.88 6.13 -21.54
CA VAL A 391 35.53 7.00 -22.51
C VAL A 391 34.57 7.38 -23.61
N ALA A 392 33.81 6.42 -24.16
CA ALA A 392 32.85 6.65 -25.25
C ALA A 392 31.72 7.61 -24.89
N ALA A 393 31.39 7.73 -23.60
CA ALA A 393 30.34 8.64 -23.11
C ALA A 393 30.71 10.13 -23.22
N HIS A 394 31.98 10.46 -23.46
CA HIS A 394 32.48 11.84 -23.40
C HIS A 394 33.19 12.24 -24.68
N ARG A 395 32.95 13.47 -25.17
CA ARG A 395 33.58 14.02 -26.37
C ARG A 395 34.98 14.57 -26.10
N GLU A 396 35.21 15.09 -24.94
CA GLU A 396 36.47 15.63 -24.46
C GLU A 396 36.86 14.89 -23.20
N VAL A 397 37.96 14.18 -23.22
CA VAL A 397 38.40 13.32 -22.13
C VAL A 397 39.92 13.26 -22.08
N ALA A 398 40.48 13.31 -20.88
CA ALA A 398 41.87 12.97 -20.64
C ALA A 398 41.97 11.68 -19.84
N LEU A 399 43.07 10.96 -20.02
CA LEU A 399 43.38 9.72 -19.33
C LEU A 399 44.77 9.81 -18.69
N LEU A 400 44.80 9.48 -17.42
CA LEU A 400 46.05 9.26 -16.70
C LEU A 400 46.22 7.76 -16.51
N VAL A 401 47.36 7.20 -16.90
CA VAL A 401 47.75 5.82 -16.57
C VAL A 401 48.89 5.89 -15.55
N CYS A 402 48.68 5.23 -14.43
CA CYS A 402 49.54 5.31 -13.25
C CYS A 402 50.11 3.94 -12.92
N ASP A 403 51.37 3.89 -12.54
CA ASP A 403 52.02 2.66 -12.06
C ASP A 403 52.88 2.99 -10.82
N LEU A 404 52.68 2.19 -9.79
CA LEU A 404 53.41 2.36 -8.53
C LEU A 404 54.85 1.90 -8.68
N ASP A 405 55.77 2.85 -8.55
CA ASP A 405 57.19 2.59 -8.78
C ASP A 405 57.74 1.58 -7.77
N HIS A 406 58.46 0.56 -8.30
CA HIS A 406 59.11 -0.47 -7.49
C HIS A 406 58.16 -1.29 -6.60
N PHE A 407 56.89 -1.41 -6.96
CA PHE A 407 55.89 -2.11 -6.14
C PHE A 407 56.26 -3.58 -5.87
N LYS A 408 56.89 -4.26 -6.81
CA LYS A 408 57.37 -5.61 -6.60
C LYS A 408 58.39 -5.71 -5.46
N GLU A 409 59.32 -4.74 -5.36
CA GLU A 409 60.31 -4.70 -4.29
C GLU A 409 59.65 -4.51 -2.89
N ILE A 410 58.52 -3.79 -2.85
CA ILE A 410 57.71 -3.63 -1.63
C ILE A 410 57.13 -4.99 -1.22
N ASN A 411 56.52 -5.72 -2.16
CA ASN A 411 55.99 -7.07 -1.89
C ASN A 411 57.10 -8.03 -1.43
N ASP A 412 58.22 -8.03 -2.13
CA ASP A 412 59.36 -8.92 -1.82
C ASP A 412 59.98 -8.62 -0.44
N ARG A 413 59.97 -7.36 -0.04
CA ARG A 413 60.62 -6.93 1.22
C ARG A 413 59.65 -6.95 2.42
N TYR A 414 58.39 -6.56 2.24
CA TYR A 414 57.44 -6.36 3.37
C TYR A 414 56.25 -7.30 3.32
N GLY A 415 56.18 -8.20 2.31
CA GLY A 415 55.10 -9.17 2.12
C GLY A 415 53.87 -8.59 1.40
N HIS A 416 53.07 -9.50 0.81
CA HIS A 416 51.88 -9.13 0.05
C HIS A 416 50.83 -8.35 0.83
N ALA A 417 50.67 -8.62 2.13
CA ALA A 417 49.75 -7.86 2.98
C ALA A 417 50.06 -6.35 2.99
N ARG A 418 51.34 -5.98 3.05
CA ARG A 418 51.75 -4.57 2.96
C ARG A 418 51.54 -4.01 1.59
N GLY A 419 51.77 -4.79 0.52
CA GLY A 419 51.43 -4.41 -0.85
C GLY A 419 49.93 -4.13 -1.03
N ASP A 420 49.08 -4.98 -0.45
CA ASP A 420 47.63 -4.77 -0.48
C ASP A 420 47.21 -3.49 0.27
N GLU A 421 47.83 -3.16 1.40
CA GLU A 421 47.61 -1.88 2.12
C GLU A 421 47.99 -0.67 1.25
N VAL A 422 49.10 -0.76 0.52
CA VAL A 422 49.55 0.29 -0.41
C VAL A 422 48.57 0.46 -1.57
N LEU A 423 48.12 -0.64 -2.18
CA LEU A 423 47.15 -0.61 -3.27
C LEU A 423 45.83 -0.01 -2.80
N ALA A 424 45.32 -0.45 -1.63
CA ALA A 424 44.10 0.09 -1.05
C ALA A 424 44.22 1.58 -0.75
N GLY A 425 45.36 1.98 -0.16
CA GLY A 425 45.69 3.39 0.13
C GLY A 425 45.75 4.24 -1.13
N PHE A 426 46.30 3.72 -2.23
CA PHE A 426 46.30 4.44 -3.51
C PHE A 426 44.91 4.56 -4.12
N GLY A 427 44.05 3.53 -3.99
CA GLY A 427 42.66 3.61 -4.36
C GLY A 427 41.87 4.67 -3.58
N VAL A 428 42.10 4.80 -2.28
CA VAL A 428 41.54 5.88 -1.45
C VAL A 428 42.01 7.24 -1.96
N LEU A 429 43.33 7.41 -2.17
CA LEU A 429 43.90 8.63 -2.66
C LEU A 429 43.32 9.07 -4.02
N LEU A 430 43.15 8.15 -4.93
CA LEU A 430 42.53 8.42 -6.23
C LEU A 430 41.12 8.96 -6.06
N ARG A 431 40.28 8.34 -5.21
CA ARG A 431 38.91 8.81 -4.96
C ARG A 431 38.88 10.20 -4.31
N GLU A 432 39.74 10.47 -3.32
CA GLU A 432 39.78 11.76 -2.66
C GLU A 432 40.22 12.91 -3.56
N LEU A 433 41.09 12.63 -4.54
CA LEU A 433 41.57 13.62 -5.51
C LEU A 433 40.63 13.77 -6.72
N SER A 434 39.70 12.84 -6.92
CA SER A 434 38.72 12.84 -7.99
C SER A 434 37.61 13.85 -7.73
N ARG A 435 37.13 14.51 -8.79
CA ARG A 435 35.88 15.25 -8.81
C ARG A 435 34.74 14.25 -9.01
N ASP A 436 33.51 14.68 -8.83
CA ASP A 436 32.32 13.83 -9.06
C ASP A 436 32.26 13.25 -10.50
N SER A 437 32.81 13.98 -11.47
CA SER A 437 32.89 13.55 -12.88
C SER A 437 34.07 12.63 -13.18
N ASP A 438 35.10 12.60 -12.36
CA ASP A 438 36.33 11.85 -12.61
C ASP A 438 36.12 10.37 -12.24
N VAL A 439 36.71 9.47 -13.02
CA VAL A 439 36.52 8.03 -12.84
C VAL A 439 37.86 7.34 -12.59
N PRO A 440 38.21 7.11 -11.31
CA PRO A 440 39.39 6.33 -10.96
C PRO A 440 39.13 4.83 -11.17
N MET A 441 40.12 4.12 -11.73
CA MET A 441 40.03 2.69 -12.05
C MET A 441 41.35 1.97 -11.75
N ARG A 442 41.26 0.67 -11.48
CA ARG A 442 42.41 -0.23 -11.43
C ARG A 442 42.43 -1.11 -12.66
N LEU A 443 43.52 -1.07 -13.42
CA LEU A 443 43.70 -1.86 -14.63
C LEU A 443 44.10 -3.30 -14.32
N GLY A 444 44.92 -3.50 -13.28
CA GLY A 444 45.39 -4.79 -12.77
C GLY A 444 46.74 -4.66 -12.09
N GLY A 445 47.08 -5.55 -11.18
CA GLY A 445 48.36 -5.48 -10.45
C GLY A 445 48.53 -4.13 -9.70
N GLU A 446 49.63 -3.42 -10.04
CA GLU A 446 49.98 -2.08 -9.56
C GLU A 446 49.59 -0.94 -10.48
N GLU A 447 48.84 -1.26 -11.57
CA GLU A 447 48.45 -0.28 -12.59
C GLU A 447 47.05 0.27 -12.33
N PHE A 448 46.94 1.58 -12.35
CA PHE A 448 45.68 2.33 -12.19
C PHE A 448 45.50 3.30 -13.38
N CYS A 449 44.27 3.74 -13.57
CA CYS A 449 44.03 4.89 -14.44
C CYS A 449 42.96 5.82 -13.80
N MET A 450 42.94 7.04 -14.30
CA MET A 450 41.95 8.03 -14.00
C MET A 450 41.43 8.65 -15.28
N ILE A 451 40.15 8.51 -15.54
CA ILE A 451 39.47 9.16 -16.66
C ILE A 451 39.00 10.53 -16.17
N LEU A 452 39.32 11.57 -16.91
CA LEU A 452 39.01 12.96 -16.58
C LEU A 452 38.13 13.55 -17.68
N PRO A 453 36.80 13.47 -17.59
CA PRO A 453 35.89 14.11 -18.53
C PRO A 453 36.06 15.63 -18.54
N GLN A 454 35.78 16.23 -19.71
CA GLN A 454 35.84 17.70 -19.92
C GLN A 454 37.15 18.33 -19.40
N THR A 455 38.26 17.64 -19.64
CA THR A 455 39.58 18.07 -19.17
C THR A 455 40.52 18.17 -20.34
N ASP A 456 41.10 19.37 -20.54
CA ASP A 456 42.10 19.64 -21.56
C ASP A 456 43.50 19.12 -21.16
N ARG A 457 44.44 19.23 -22.08
CA ARG A 457 45.83 18.73 -21.90
C ARG A 457 46.52 19.35 -20.69
N GLU A 458 46.39 20.65 -20.48
CA GLU A 458 46.99 21.33 -19.33
C GLU A 458 46.36 20.91 -17.99
N GLY A 459 45.01 20.77 -17.99
CA GLY A 459 44.26 20.27 -16.85
C GLY A 459 44.66 18.85 -16.47
N ALA A 460 44.90 17.99 -17.47
CA ALA A 460 45.34 16.62 -17.24
C ALA A 460 46.73 16.55 -16.64
N VAL A 461 47.67 17.37 -17.14
CA VAL A 461 49.03 17.45 -16.58
C VAL A 461 48.98 17.97 -15.14
N ARG A 462 48.19 19.01 -14.85
CA ARG A 462 48.02 19.50 -13.45
C ARG A 462 47.42 18.42 -12.55
N ALA A 463 46.48 17.66 -13.01
CA ALA A 463 45.87 16.55 -12.25
C ALA A 463 46.91 15.44 -11.96
N ALA A 464 47.71 15.07 -12.99
CA ALA A 464 48.76 14.08 -12.85
C ALA A 464 49.82 14.51 -11.85
N GLU A 465 50.28 15.76 -11.89
CA GLU A 465 51.30 16.27 -10.94
C GLU A 465 50.73 16.36 -9.51
N ARG A 466 49.47 16.76 -9.36
CA ARG A 466 48.82 16.76 -8.02
C ARG A 466 48.76 15.34 -7.45
N LEU A 467 48.37 14.35 -8.29
CA LEU A 467 48.34 12.94 -7.88
C LEU A 467 49.73 12.44 -7.49
N ARG A 468 50.74 12.71 -8.34
CA ARG A 468 52.12 12.28 -8.10
C ARG A 468 52.67 12.81 -6.77
N VAL A 469 52.45 14.09 -6.49
CA VAL A 469 52.92 14.73 -5.23
C VAL A 469 52.18 14.12 -4.03
N ALA A 470 50.84 14.01 -4.12
CA ALA A 470 50.04 13.44 -3.04
C ALA A 470 50.38 11.97 -2.75
N ALA A 471 50.64 11.18 -3.80
CA ALA A 471 51.06 9.79 -3.64
C ALA A 471 52.38 9.68 -2.88
N ARG A 472 53.36 10.52 -3.23
CA ARG A 472 54.65 10.55 -2.55
C ARG A 472 54.52 10.95 -1.06
N GLU A 473 53.69 11.92 -0.75
CA GLU A 473 53.50 12.44 0.61
C GLU A 473 52.72 11.44 1.49
N ARG A 474 51.57 10.97 1.01
CA ARG A 474 50.65 10.17 1.85
C ARG A 474 50.99 8.68 1.88
N LEU A 475 51.45 8.11 0.76
CA LEU A 475 51.78 6.68 0.71
C LEU A 475 53.22 6.42 1.10
N GLY A 476 54.08 7.44 1.04
CA GLY A 476 55.44 7.35 1.54
C GLY A 476 55.54 7.02 3.04
N GLU A 477 54.52 7.35 3.80
CA GLU A 477 54.41 6.97 5.23
C GLU A 477 54.14 5.47 5.44
N LEU A 478 53.48 4.81 4.49
CA LEU A 478 53.16 3.39 4.56
C LEU A 478 54.37 2.49 4.29
N VAL A 479 55.38 3.01 3.59
CA VAL A 479 56.55 2.25 3.14
C VAL A 479 57.83 2.92 3.59
N PRO A 480 58.64 2.32 4.51
CA PRO A 480 59.94 2.84 4.83
C PRO A 480 60.85 2.96 3.60
N GLY A 481 61.26 4.17 3.24
CA GLY A 481 61.99 4.47 2.02
C GLY A 481 61.16 5.25 0.97
N GLY A 482 59.89 5.43 1.23
CA GLY A 482 58.96 6.18 0.37
C GLY A 482 58.38 5.34 -0.79
N LEU A 483 57.28 5.81 -1.33
CA LEU A 483 56.65 5.28 -2.55
C LEU A 483 56.46 6.43 -3.53
N THR A 484 56.70 6.14 -4.82
CA THR A 484 56.45 7.10 -5.89
C THR A 484 55.57 6.48 -6.96
N VAL A 485 55.03 7.30 -7.86
CA VAL A 485 54.21 6.87 -8.98
C VAL A 485 54.70 7.50 -10.27
N SER A 486 54.77 6.70 -11.31
CA SER A 486 54.99 7.18 -12.67
C SER A 486 53.64 7.30 -13.39
N ILE A 487 53.43 8.38 -14.13
CA ILE A 487 52.13 8.70 -14.76
C ILE A 487 52.32 9.03 -16.22
N GLY A 488 51.59 8.30 -17.09
CA GLY A 488 51.43 8.67 -18.49
C GLY A 488 50.13 9.44 -18.69
N VAL A 489 50.16 10.49 -19.46
CA VAL A 489 49.02 11.38 -19.70
C VAL A 489 48.68 11.39 -21.17
N ALA A 490 47.41 11.21 -21.51
CA ALA A 490 46.86 11.42 -22.82
C ALA A 490 45.59 12.27 -22.73
N ALA A 491 45.33 13.08 -23.76
CA ALA A 491 44.13 13.90 -23.83
C ALA A 491 43.62 14.00 -25.28
N THR A 492 42.31 13.96 -25.47
CA THR A 492 41.71 14.15 -26.78
C THR A 492 41.96 15.56 -27.27
N ALA A 493 42.66 15.69 -28.41
CA ALA A 493 42.72 16.95 -29.14
C ALA A 493 41.66 16.91 -30.26
N SER A 494 40.54 17.59 -30.06
CA SER A 494 39.47 17.86 -31.06
C SER A 494 39.20 16.72 -32.06
N GLY A 495 38.77 15.57 -31.58
CA GLY A 495 38.41 14.43 -32.46
C GLY A 495 38.13 13.19 -31.63
N VAL A 496 37.28 12.31 -32.16
CA VAL A 496 36.91 11.05 -31.54
C VAL A 496 38.11 10.11 -31.49
N LEU A 497 38.85 10.13 -30.39
CA LEU A 497 39.76 9.04 -30.07
C LEU A 497 38.96 7.94 -29.36
N ASP A 498 39.12 6.70 -29.86
CA ASP A 498 38.57 5.56 -29.11
C ASP A 498 39.41 5.31 -27.84
N ALA A 499 38.80 4.63 -26.86
CA ALA A 499 39.44 4.33 -25.57
C ALA A 499 40.78 3.61 -25.74
N ARG A 500 40.92 2.79 -26.80
CA ARG A 500 42.14 2.02 -27.09
C ARG A 500 43.28 2.92 -27.52
N SER A 501 43.00 3.89 -28.40
CA SER A 501 44.00 4.87 -28.85
C SER A 501 44.48 5.75 -27.70
N LEU A 502 43.55 6.24 -26.86
CA LEU A 502 43.84 7.08 -25.69
C LEU A 502 44.69 6.31 -24.66
N MET A 503 44.35 5.03 -24.43
CA MET A 503 45.11 4.15 -23.54
C MET A 503 46.53 3.94 -24.09
N SER A 504 46.68 3.66 -25.40
CA SER A 504 47.98 3.45 -26.02
C SER A 504 48.89 4.70 -25.93
N GLU A 505 48.32 5.90 -26.04
CA GLU A 505 49.06 7.16 -25.87
C GLU A 505 49.51 7.35 -24.42
N ALA A 506 48.61 7.11 -23.45
CA ALA A 506 48.94 7.19 -22.02
C ALA A 506 49.99 6.15 -21.64
N ASP A 507 49.93 4.92 -22.16
CA ASP A 507 50.93 3.88 -21.92
C ASP A 507 52.32 4.27 -22.44
N ARG A 508 52.40 4.91 -23.62
CA ARG A 508 53.66 5.46 -24.14
C ARG A 508 54.25 6.53 -23.20
N GLY A 509 53.36 7.40 -22.66
CA GLY A 509 53.71 8.37 -21.65
C GLY A 509 54.28 7.75 -20.38
N LEU A 510 53.59 6.70 -19.90
CA LEU A 510 54.02 5.96 -18.71
C LEU A 510 55.41 5.29 -18.93
N TYR A 511 55.58 4.67 -20.08
CA TYR A 511 56.88 4.07 -20.44
C TYR A 511 57.98 5.13 -20.45
N ALA A 512 57.73 6.27 -21.06
CA ALA A 512 58.68 7.40 -21.08
C ALA A 512 58.99 7.93 -19.64
N ALA A 513 57.97 8.02 -18.79
CA ALA A 513 58.13 8.40 -17.38
C ALA A 513 59.05 7.42 -16.63
N LYS A 514 58.84 6.11 -16.80
CA LYS A 514 59.66 5.05 -16.20
C LYS A 514 61.10 5.08 -16.74
N ALA A 515 61.31 5.25 -18.07
CA ALA A 515 62.61 5.30 -18.70
C ALA A 515 63.42 6.55 -18.31
N ALA A 516 62.77 7.68 -18.06
CA ALA A 516 63.40 8.92 -17.63
C ALA A 516 63.75 8.98 -16.11
N GLY A 517 63.57 7.88 -15.39
CA GLY A 517 63.99 7.80 -13.96
C GLY A 517 62.80 7.81 -13.00
N ARG A 518 61.57 7.51 -13.43
CA ARG A 518 60.35 7.37 -12.61
C ARG A 518 59.91 8.64 -11.88
N ASN A 519 58.94 8.54 -10.98
CA ASN A 519 58.40 9.64 -10.15
C ASN A 519 58.13 10.93 -10.94
N ARG A 520 57.43 10.81 -12.07
CA ARG A 520 57.05 11.92 -12.94
C ARG A 520 55.80 11.63 -13.75
N SER A 521 55.22 12.70 -14.28
CA SER A 521 54.18 12.61 -15.32
C SER A 521 54.75 12.96 -16.70
N VAL A 522 54.32 12.27 -17.74
CA VAL A 522 54.71 12.55 -19.10
C VAL A 522 53.44 12.57 -20.00
N LEU A 523 53.22 13.72 -20.63
CA LEU A 523 52.23 13.89 -21.67
C LEU A 523 52.83 13.54 -23.04
N VAL A 524 52.21 12.67 -23.78
CA VAL A 524 52.60 12.35 -25.18
C VAL A 524 51.83 13.22 -26.14
N ASP A 525 52.54 13.89 -27.06
CA ASP A 525 51.94 14.62 -28.16
C ASP A 525 51.50 13.64 -29.26
N GLY A 526 50.22 13.70 -29.67
CA GLY A 526 49.65 12.81 -30.69
C GLY A 526 50.20 12.95 -32.10
N ASP A 527 51.19 13.83 -32.34
CA ASP A 527 51.76 14.13 -33.66
C ASP A 527 52.97 13.30 -34.08
N ASP A 528 53.52 12.44 -33.21
CA ASP A 528 54.61 11.53 -33.59
C ASP A 528 54.08 10.23 -34.25
N ARG A 529 53.27 10.38 -35.30
CA ARG A 529 53.03 9.31 -36.29
C ARG A 529 54.05 9.41 -37.42
N SER A 530 55.26 8.95 -37.19
CA SER A 530 56.21 8.65 -38.23
C SER A 530 56.54 7.15 -38.24
#